data_f064d10c2021f53d7dae5c1a93834c4c
#
_entry.id   f064d10c2021f53d7dae5c1a93834c4c
#
_cell.length_a   1.000
_cell.length_b   1.000
_cell.length_c   1.000
_cell.angle_alpha   90.00
_cell.angle_beta   90.00
_cell.angle_gamma   90.00
#
_symmetry.space_group_name_H-M   'P 1'
#
loop_
_entity.id
_entity.type
_entity.pdbx_description
1 polymer ?
#
loop_
_entity_poly.entity_id
_entity_poly.type
_entity_poly.pdbx_seq_one_letter_code
_entity_poly.pdbx_strand_id
1 'polypeptide(L)'
;FLHDCPMEAMTDGEREIDGRQFYLRLAQRIMHLFSTRTSSGILYEVDARLRPSGAAGMLVTSTEAFADYQKNEAWTWEHQALVRARVVYGDPQLTAHFDAVRREIMTLPREGKTLQTEVREMREKMRAHLGNKHRDRFDIKADEGGITDIEFITQYLVLSYAHEKPKLTRWSDNVRILELLAQNDIMEEQEAMALTRAYTTLRDELHHLALQELPGHVSEDCFTAERELVRASWQKWLVEE
;
A
#
# COMPACT_ATOMS: atom_id res chain seq x y z
N PHE A 1 13.15 3.87 -3.58
CA PHE A 1 14.23 4.68 -3.03
C PHE A 1 14.19 6.09 -3.61
N LEU A 2 14.28 7.12 -2.75
CA LEU A 2 14.26 8.53 -3.14
C LEU A 2 15.55 9.23 -2.74
N HIS A 3 15.94 10.27 -3.50
CA HIS A 3 17.06 11.16 -3.19
C HIS A 3 16.74 12.61 -3.59
N ASP A 4 17.47 13.55 -3.01
CA ASP A 4 17.45 14.98 -3.38
C ASP A 4 18.81 15.43 -3.96
N CYS A 5 19.52 14.51 -4.59
CA CYS A 5 20.81 14.81 -5.21
C CYS A 5 20.60 15.73 -6.43
N PRO A 6 21.28 16.88 -6.51
CA PRO A 6 21.26 17.73 -7.69
C PRO A 6 21.69 16.97 -8.96
N MET A 7 21.14 17.38 -10.12
CA MET A 7 21.36 16.68 -11.39
C MET A 7 22.83 16.57 -11.80
N GLU A 8 23.65 17.56 -11.46
CA GLU A 8 25.08 17.64 -11.82
C GLU A 8 26.02 17.27 -10.66
N ALA A 9 25.46 16.75 -9.54
CA ALA A 9 26.28 16.41 -8.40
C ALA A 9 27.14 15.19 -8.67
N MET A 10 28.44 15.32 -8.32
CA MET A 10 29.43 14.25 -8.35
C MET A 10 29.79 13.86 -6.90
N THR A 11 30.23 12.63 -6.70
CA THR A 11 30.78 12.20 -5.41
C THR A 11 32.20 12.78 -5.18
N ASP A 12 32.59 12.89 -3.92
CA ASP A 12 33.85 13.40 -3.45
C ASP A 12 34.91 12.31 -3.17
N GLY A 13 34.70 11.08 -3.63
CA GLY A 13 35.63 9.97 -3.44
C GLY A 13 36.84 10.03 -4.39
N GLU A 14 37.83 9.14 -4.21
CA GLU A 14 39.03 9.01 -5.07
C GLU A 14 38.64 8.85 -6.57
N ARG A 15 37.53 8.25 -6.85
CA ARG A 15 36.93 8.15 -8.18
C ARG A 15 35.56 8.80 -8.15
N GLU A 16 35.48 10.00 -8.72
CA GLU A 16 34.20 10.69 -8.86
C GLU A 16 33.23 9.92 -9.76
N ILE A 17 31.96 9.80 -9.32
CA ILE A 17 30.87 9.24 -10.08
C ILE A 17 29.65 10.16 -9.96
N ASP A 18 28.76 10.09 -10.94
CA ASP A 18 27.47 10.80 -10.92
C ASP A 18 26.67 10.41 -9.67
N GLY A 19 26.08 11.40 -8.97
CA GLY A 19 25.37 11.19 -7.73
C GLY A 19 24.18 10.24 -7.88
N ARG A 20 23.44 10.26 -9.00
CA ARG A 20 22.34 9.33 -9.27
C ARG A 20 22.84 7.90 -9.44
N GLN A 21 24.02 7.74 -10.08
CA GLN A 21 24.66 6.43 -10.20
C GLN A 21 25.10 5.91 -8.83
N PHE A 22 25.57 6.79 -7.95
CA PHE A 22 25.90 6.44 -6.57
C PHE A 22 24.65 5.89 -5.84
N TYR A 23 23.54 6.63 -5.84
CA TYR A 23 22.31 6.20 -5.16
C TYR A 23 21.71 4.93 -5.77
N LEU A 24 21.81 4.75 -7.08
CA LEU A 24 21.39 3.50 -7.73
C LEU A 24 22.19 2.30 -7.21
N ARG A 25 23.52 2.42 -7.15
CA ARG A 25 24.39 1.37 -6.61
C ARG A 25 24.12 1.12 -5.12
N LEU A 26 23.87 2.17 -4.36
CA LEU A 26 23.53 2.08 -2.94
C LEU A 26 22.24 1.28 -2.76
N ALA A 27 21.17 1.63 -3.48
CA ALA A 27 19.90 0.92 -3.42
C ALA A 27 20.02 -0.56 -3.83
N GLN A 28 20.75 -0.85 -4.91
CA GLN A 28 21.06 -2.23 -5.32
C GLN A 28 21.82 -3.00 -4.24
N ARG A 29 22.78 -2.35 -3.57
CA ARG A 29 23.53 -2.95 -2.47
C ARG A 29 22.65 -3.25 -1.27
N ILE A 30 21.76 -2.32 -0.90
CA ILE A 30 20.79 -2.51 0.17
C ILE A 30 19.87 -3.71 -0.14
N MET A 31 19.27 -3.74 -1.33
CA MET A 31 18.41 -4.86 -1.75
C MET A 31 19.16 -6.20 -1.71
N HIS A 32 20.40 -6.22 -2.19
CA HIS A 32 21.23 -7.41 -2.15
C HIS A 32 21.49 -7.87 -0.70
N LEU A 33 21.82 -6.96 0.22
CA LEU A 33 22.06 -7.29 1.62
C LEU A 33 20.81 -7.88 2.29
N PHE A 34 19.62 -7.35 2.02
CA PHE A 34 18.38 -7.85 2.58
C PHE A 34 18.00 -9.23 2.04
N SER A 35 18.23 -9.49 0.74
CA SER A 35 17.84 -10.73 0.08
C SER A 35 18.94 -11.82 0.11
N THR A 36 20.14 -11.49 0.60
CA THR A 36 21.24 -12.47 0.68
C THR A 36 20.95 -13.52 1.74
N ARG A 37 21.06 -14.78 1.34
CA ARG A 37 20.92 -15.93 2.26
C ARG A 37 22.17 -16.06 3.12
N THR A 38 21.97 -15.98 4.43
CA THR A 38 23.01 -16.19 5.44
C THR A 38 22.78 -17.53 6.15
N SER A 39 23.65 -17.89 7.10
CA SER A 39 23.44 -19.06 7.98
C SER A 39 22.17 -18.93 8.84
N SER A 40 21.72 -17.70 9.08
CA SER A 40 20.49 -17.39 9.85
C SER A 40 19.25 -17.18 8.97
N GLY A 41 19.35 -17.43 7.66
CA GLY A 41 18.25 -17.23 6.69
C GLY A 41 18.38 -15.96 5.88
N ILE A 42 17.28 -15.52 5.31
CA ILE A 42 17.12 -14.25 4.56
C ILE A 42 16.51 -13.21 5.50
N LEU A 43 17.03 -11.98 5.49
CA LEU A 43 16.54 -10.93 6.39
C LEU A 43 15.15 -10.45 5.98
N TYR A 44 15.00 -10.01 4.71
CA TYR A 44 13.73 -9.58 4.13
C TYR A 44 13.71 -9.82 2.63
N GLU A 45 12.55 -10.19 2.12
CA GLU A 45 12.27 -10.14 0.69
C GLU A 45 11.87 -8.71 0.31
N VAL A 46 12.64 -8.08 -0.59
CA VAL A 46 12.40 -6.69 -1.00
C VAL A 46 11.66 -6.66 -2.32
N ASP A 47 10.42 -6.18 -2.31
CA ASP A 47 9.63 -5.93 -3.51
C ASP A 47 9.71 -4.44 -3.90
N ALA A 48 10.33 -4.17 -5.02
CA ALA A 48 10.49 -2.82 -5.56
C ALA A 48 9.54 -2.52 -6.74
N ARG A 49 8.50 -3.32 -6.96
CA ARG A 49 7.57 -3.14 -8.11
C ARG A 49 6.69 -1.90 -7.99
N LEU A 50 6.37 -1.46 -6.76
CA LEU A 50 5.61 -0.23 -6.52
C LEU A 50 6.52 1.00 -6.56
N ARG A 51 7.04 1.31 -7.73
CA ARG A 51 7.84 2.51 -8.02
C ARG A 51 7.34 3.17 -9.31
N PRO A 52 7.66 4.46 -9.57
CA PRO A 52 7.29 5.12 -10.82
C PRO A 52 7.58 4.26 -12.04
N SER A 53 6.60 4.12 -12.93
CA SER A 53 6.64 3.24 -14.12
C SER A 53 6.84 1.74 -13.82
N GLY A 54 6.59 1.30 -12.61
CA GLY A 54 6.65 -0.11 -12.22
C GLY A 54 7.99 -0.78 -12.49
N ALA A 55 8.00 -2.01 -12.98
CA ALA A 55 9.23 -2.76 -13.27
C ALA A 55 10.12 -2.15 -14.36
N ALA A 56 9.55 -1.33 -15.25
CA ALA A 56 10.29 -0.60 -16.29
C ALA A 56 10.96 0.68 -15.78
N GLY A 57 10.53 1.21 -14.63
CA GLY A 57 11.05 2.44 -14.05
C GLY A 57 12.39 2.28 -13.35
N MET A 58 13.01 3.41 -13.05
CA MET A 58 14.28 3.47 -12.29
C MET A 58 14.06 2.98 -10.86
N LEU A 59 15.02 2.23 -10.30
CA LEU A 59 14.99 1.77 -8.91
C LEU A 59 15.07 2.92 -7.92
N VAL A 60 15.75 3.98 -8.29
CA VAL A 60 15.93 5.19 -7.49
C VAL A 60 15.49 6.39 -8.33
N THR A 61 14.76 7.32 -7.71
CA THR A 61 14.30 8.53 -8.38
C THR A 61 14.49 9.74 -7.46
N SER A 62 14.58 10.95 -8.02
CA SER A 62 14.57 12.16 -7.18
C SER A 62 13.18 12.42 -6.63
N THR A 63 13.10 13.11 -5.48
CA THR A 63 11.81 13.46 -4.87
C THR A 63 10.97 14.34 -5.79
N GLU A 64 11.62 15.24 -6.56
CA GLU A 64 10.94 16.07 -7.56
C GLU A 64 10.34 15.23 -8.69
N ALA A 65 11.11 14.33 -9.28
CA ALA A 65 10.61 13.45 -10.34
C ALA A 65 9.52 12.50 -9.83
N PHE A 66 9.62 12.04 -8.57
CA PHE A 66 8.56 11.27 -7.92
C PHE A 66 7.28 12.10 -7.77
N ALA A 67 7.39 13.36 -7.32
CA ALA A 67 6.24 14.25 -7.18
C ALA A 67 5.57 14.53 -8.52
N ASP A 68 6.37 14.83 -9.55
CA ASP A 68 5.86 15.07 -10.91
C ASP A 68 5.14 13.86 -11.49
N TYR A 69 5.75 12.68 -11.37
CA TYR A 69 5.13 11.43 -11.79
C TYR A 69 3.79 11.18 -11.07
N GLN A 70 3.76 11.33 -9.76
CA GLN A 70 2.55 11.10 -8.97
C GLN A 70 1.42 12.07 -9.33
N LYS A 71 1.75 13.30 -9.75
CA LYS A 71 0.75 14.30 -10.16
C LYS A 71 0.20 14.08 -11.57
N ASN A 72 1.04 13.65 -12.50
CA ASN A 72 0.75 13.76 -13.93
C ASN A 72 0.62 12.41 -14.65
N GLU A 73 1.22 11.34 -14.12
CA GLU A 73 1.33 10.05 -14.82
C GLU A 73 0.78 8.87 -14.02
N ALA A 74 0.78 8.95 -12.69
CA ALA A 74 0.42 7.83 -11.83
C ALA A 74 -1.07 7.47 -11.95
N TRP A 75 -1.33 6.17 -11.91
CA TRP A 75 -2.67 5.61 -11.92
C TRP A 75 -3.28 5.61 -10.52
N THR A 76 -4.60 5.54 -10.44
CA THR A 76 -5.35 5.48 -9.17
C THR A 76 -4.84 4.39 -8.23
N TRP A 77 -4.47 3.21 -8.73
CA TRP A 77 -3.93 2.14 -7.89
C TRP A 77 -2.55 2.47 -7.29
N GLU A 78 -1.74 3.34 -7.93
CA GLU A 78 -0.49 3.84 -7.35
C GLU A 78 -0.78 4.85 -6.23
N HIS A 79 -1.81 5.68 -6.39
CA HIS A 79 -2.30 6.54 -5.31
C HIS A 79 -2.86 5.73 -4.14
N GLN A 80 -3.55 4.60 -4.39
CA GLN A 80 -3.94 3.66 -3.32
C GLN A 80 -2.71 3.14 -2.57
N ALA A 81 -1.62 2.80 -3.27
CA ALA A 81 -0.38 2.39 -2.64
C ALA A 81 0.22 3.49 -1.75
N LEU A 82 0.11 4.78 -2.14
CA LEU A 82 0.55 5.91 -1.32
C LEU A 82 -0.20 6.02 0.01
N VAL A 83 -1.46 5.61 0.10
CA VAL A 83 -2.19 5.58 1.38
C VAL A 83 -1.43 4.75 2.41
N ARG A 84 -0.83 3.64 1.99
CA ARG A 84 -0.08 2.70 2.82
C ARG A 84 1.42 3.02 2.91
N ALA A 85 1.91 3.96 2.11
CA ALA A 85 3.32 4.31 2.06
C ALA A 85 3.77 5.13 3.27
N ARG A 86 4.98 4.84 3.75
CA ARG A 86 5.66 5.61 4.78
C ARG A 86 7.16 5.51 4.60
N VAL A 87 7.88 6.51 5.04
CA VAL A 87 9.34 6.44 5.12
C VAL A 87 9.73 5.47 6.24
N VAL A 88 10.63 4.54 5.95
CA VAL A 88 11.16 3.58 6.92
C VAL A 88 12.48 4.09 7.50
N TYR A 89 13.30 4.70 6.64
CA TYR A 89 14.59 5.29 7.00
C TYR A 89 14.95 6.39 6.00
N GLY A 90 15.51 7.48 6.48
CA GLY A 90 15.95 8.57 5.61
C GLY A 90 16.38 9.81 6.40
N ASP A 91 16.96 10.77 5.69
CA ASP A 91 17.22 12.11 6.20
C ASP A 91 15.90 12.81 6.58
N PRO A 92 15.87 13.61 7.68
CA PRO A 92 14.66 14.31 8.11
C PRO A 92 14.05 15.26 7.06
N GLN A 93 14.88 15.95 6.27
CA GLN A 93 14.40 16.87 5.23
C GLN A 93 13.78 16.07 4.06
N LEU A 94 14.44 15.01 3.62
CA LEU A 94 13.93 14.11 2.59
C LEU A 94 12.63 13.43 3.04
N THR A 95 12.55 13.02 4.31
CA THR A 95 11.34 12.46 4.91
C THR A 95 10.20 13.46 4.89
N ALA A 96 10.43 14.69 5.33
CA ALA A 96 9.42 15.75 5.32
C ALA A 96 8.97 16.10 3.89
N HIS A 97 9.87 16.07 2.92
CA HIS A 97 9.55 16.28 1.51
C HIS A 97 8.64 15.17 0.96
N PHE A 98 8.99 13.90 1.20
CA PHE A 98 8.13 12.77 0.83
C PHE A 98 6.73 12.88 1.47
N ASP A 99 6.65 13.19 2.77
CA ASP A 99 5.38 13.31 3.48
C ASP A 99 4.53 14.47 2.95
N ALA A 100 5.16 15.56 2.51
CA ALA A 100 4.47 16.67 1.85
C ALA A 100 3.89 16.25 0.51
N VAL A 101 4.68 15.60 -0.36
CA VAL A 101 4.23 15.07 -1.65
C VAL A 101 3.09 14.07 -1.45
N ARG A 102 3.26 13.09 -0.55
CA ARG A 102 2.25 12.10 -0.22
C ARG A 102 0.93 12.76 0.18
N ARG A 103 0.98 13.74 1.08
CA ARG A 103 -0.20 14.48 1.53
C ARG A 103 -0.86 15.23 0.37
N GLU A 104 -0.09 15.95 -0.42
CA GLU A 104 -0.58 16.69 -1.58
C GLU A 104 -1.35 15.77 -2.54
N ILE A 105 -0.77 14.64 -2.92
CA ILE A 105 -1.40 13.68 -3.83
C ILE A 105 -2.67 13.08 -3.24
N MET A 106 -2.67 12.69 -1.96
CA MET A 106 -3.85 12.09 -1.34
C MET A 106 -5.00 13.09 -1.16
N THR A 107 -4.71 14.38 -1.05
CA THR A 107 -5.73 15.44 -0.90
C THR A 107 -6.19 16.04 -2.23
N LEU A 108 -5.77 15.53 -3.37
CA LEU A 108 -6.31 15.95 -4.67
C LEU A 108 -7.81 15.63 -4.72
N PRO A 109 -8.66 16.58 -5.16
CA PRO A 109 -10.07 16.31 -5.42
C PRO A 109 -10.22 15.25 -6.52
N ARG A 110 -11.13 14.30 -6.30
CA ARG A 110 -11.42 13.22 -7.27
C ARG A 110 -12.93 13.15 -7.51
N GLU A 111 -13.28 12.76 -8.73
CA GLU A 111 -14.67 12.49 -9.06
C GLU A 111 -15.05 11.11 -8.46
N GLY A 112 -16.05 11.11 -7.57
CA GLY A 112 -16.36 9.97 -6.71
C GLY A 112 -16.72 8.69 -7.47
N LYS A 113 -17.55 8.78 -8.52
CA LYS A 113 -17.98 7.61 -9.33
C LYS A 113 -16.82 7.03 -10.13
N THR A 114 -15.98 7.87 -10.70
CA THR A 114 -14.78 7.44 -11.43
C THR A 114 -13.81 6.72 -10.49
N LEU A 115 -13.50 7.32 -9.34
CA LEU A 115 -12.62 6.70 -8.35
C LEU A 115 -13.17 5.34 -7.86
N GLN A 116 -14.47 5.28 -7.53
CA GLN A 116 -15.14 4.05 -7.11
C GLN A 116 -15.01 2.93 -8.16
N THR A 117 -15.25 3.28 -9.42
CA THR A 117 -15.16 2.33 -10.54
C THR A 117 -13.73 1.83 -10.73
N GLU A 118 -12.75 2.72 -10.75
CA GLU A 118 -11.33 2.37 -10.95
C GLU A 118 -10.80 1.47 -9.83
N VAL A 119 -11.14 1.77 -8.57
CA VAL A 119 -10.76 0.95 -7.42
C VAL A 119 -11.39 -0.44 -7.49
N ARG A 120 -12.69 -0.52 -7.81
CA ARG A 120 -13.40 -1.78 -7.99
C ARG A 120 -12.80 -2.63 -9.09
N GLU A 121 -12.65 -2.06 -10.30
CA GLU A 121 -12.08 -2.76 -11.46
C GLU A 121 -10.66 -3.27 -11.19
N MET A 122 -9.83 -2.48 -10.50
CA MET A 122 -8.49 -2.92 -10.14
C MET A 122 -8.56 -4.14 -9.21
N ARG A 123 -9.45 -4.13 -8.22
CA ARG A 123 -9.63 -5.28 -7.33
C ARG A 123 -10.13 -6.53 -8.05
N GLU A 124 -11.06 -6.37 -8.98
CA GLU A 124 -11.54 -7.46 -9.82
C GLU A 124 -10.43 -8.06 -10.69
N LYS A 125 -9.61 -7.22 -11.32
CA LYS A 125 -8.42 -7.65 -12.08
C LYS A 125 -7.42 -8.41 -11.19
N MET A 126 -7.19 -7.94 -9.97
CA MET A 126 -6.32 -8.65 -9.01
C MET A 126 -6.89 -10.01 -8.62
N ARG A 127 -8.21 -10.10 -8.35
CA ARG A 127 -8.88 -11.38 -8.06
C ARG A 127 -8.77 -12.36 -9.22
N ALA A 128 -8.99 -11.90 -10.45
CA ALA A 128 -8.88 -12.72 -11.65
C ALA A 128 -7.47 -13.33 -11.85
N HIS A 129 -6.44 -12.62 -11.41
CA HIS A 129 -5.04 -13.04 -11.56
C HIS A 129 -4.52 -13.86 -10.36
N LEU A 130 -4.90 -13.47 -9.14
CA LEU A 130 -4.36 -13.99 -7.89
C LEU A 130 -5.36 -14.86 -7.11
N GLY A 131 -6.64 -14.82 -7.50
CA GLY A 131 -7.71 -15.50 -6.79
C GLY A 131 -7.51 -17.01 -6.71
N ASN A 132 -7.97 -17.58 -5.62
CA ASN A 132 -7.85 -18.99 -5.32
C ASN A 132 -8.57 -19.85 -6.38
N LYS A 133 -7.86 -20.85 -6.90
CA LYS A 133 -8.42 -21.81 -7.86
C LYS A 133 -9.07 -23.03 -7.18
N HIS A 134 -8.95 -23.13 -5.85
CA HIS A 134 -9.49 -24.23 -5.05
C HIS A 134 -10.80 -23.82 -4.38
N ARG A 135 -11.90 -24.46 -4.71
CA ARG A 135 -13.25 -24.14 -4.18
C ARG A 135 -13.46 -24.55 -2.72
N ASP A 136 -12.57 -25.36 -2.18
CA ASP A 136 -12.62 -25.91 -0.81
C ASP A 136 -11.78 -25.12 0.19
N ARG A 137 -11.14 -24.05 -0.26
CA ARG A 137 -10.22 -23.22 0.54
C ARG A 137 -10.50 -21.74 0.36
N PHE A 138 -10.24 -21.00 1.41
CA PHE A 138 -10.28 -19.55 1.44
C PHE A 138 -8.86 -18.98 1.54
N ASP A 139 -8.46 -18.17 0.58
CA ASP A 139 -7.24 -17.35 0.66
C ASP A 139 -7.54 -16.12 1.49
N ILE A 140 -7.00 -16.08 2.71
CA ILE A 140 -7.24 -15.02 3.71
C ILE A 140 -6.92 -13.62 3.16
N LYS A 141 -5.94 -13.54 2.26
CA LYS A 141 -5.49 -12.26 1.68
C LYS A 141 -6.22 -11.92 0.39
N ALA A 142 -6.32 -12.87 -0.55
CA ALA A 142 -6.69 -12.57 -1.92
C ALA A 142 -8.17 -12.77 -2.25
N ASP A 143 -8.88 -13.65 -1.54
CA ASP A 143 -10.27 -13.96 -1.85
C ASP A 143 -11.24 -12.88 -1.37
N GLU A 144 -12.47 -12.97 -1.82
CA GLU A 144 -13.55 -12.05 -1.48
C GLU A 144 -13.92 -12.13 0.00
N GLY A 145 -13.97 -10.97 0.65
CA GLY A 145 -14.14 -10.87 2.10
C GLY A 145 -12.84 -11.02 2.89
N GLY A 146 -11.68 -11.08 2.21
CA GLY A 146 -10.38 -11.16 2.83
C GLY A 146 -9.74 -9.80 3.13
N ILE A 147 -8.49 -9.86 3.59
CA ILE A 147 -7.71 -8.69 4.04
C ILE A 147 -7.64 -7.59 2.98
N THR A 148 -7.41 -7.97 1.72
CA THR A 148 -7.25 -7.00 0.63
C THR A 148 -8.51 -6.17 0.39
N ASP A 149 -9.70 -6.72 0.61
CA ASP A 149 -10.95 -5.97 0.45
C ASP A 149 -11.07 -4.87 1.51
N ILE A 150 -10.69 -5.14 2.77
CA ILE A 150 -10.63 -4.13 3.83
C ILE A 150 -9.63 -3.03 3.47
N GLU A 151 -8.45 -3.42 2.95
CA GLU A 151 -7.42 -2.47 2.51
C GLU A 151 -7.90 -1.57 1.37
N PHE A 152 -8.63 -2.11 0.41
CA PHE A 152 -9.19 -1.35 -0.70
C PHE A 152 -10.30 -0.39 -0.25
N ILE A 153 -11.19 -0.82 0.66
CA ILE A 153 -12.22 0.05 1.26
C ILE A 153 -11.56 1.25 1.96
N THR A 154 -10.56 1.01 2.80
CA THR A 154 -9.87 2.10 3.52
C THR A 154 -9.12 3.04 2.59
N GLN A 155 -8.44 2.51 1.57
CA GLN A 155 -7.74 3.31 0.56
C GLN A 155 -8.71 4.17 -0.26
N TYR A 156 -9.82 3.59 -0.71
CA TYR A 156 -10.88 4.30 -1.41
C TYR A 156 -11.42 5.47 -0.58
N LEU A 157 -11.79 5.22 0.68
CA LEU A 157 -12.35 6.24 1.56
C LEU A 157 -11.35 7.35 1.88
N VAL A 158 -10.07 7.03 2.08
CA VAL A 158 -9.03 8.06 2.24
C VAL A 158 -8.95 8.93 0.98
N LEU A 159 -8.84 8.32 -0.21
CA LEU A 159 -8.73 9.08 -1.47
C LEU A 159 -9.99 9.89 -1.80
N SER A 160 -11.17 9.42 -1.39
CA SER A 160 -12.44 10.13 -1.61
C SER A 160 -12.59 11.36 -0.73
N TYR A 161 -12.19 11.26 0.55
CA TYR A 161 -12.52 12.28 1.55
C TYR A 161 -11.34 13.11 2.03
N ALA A 162 -10.09 12.76 1.69
CA ALA A 162 -8.93 13.48 2.20
C ALA A 162 -8.83 14.94 1.72
N HIS A 163 -9.44 15.29 0.59
CA HIS A 163 -9.47 16.68 0.10
C HIS A 163 -10.27 17.59 1.03
N GLU A 164 -11.35 17.11 1.65
CA GLU A 164 -12.13 17.82 2.64
C GLU A 164 -11.60 17.62 4.07
N LYS A 165 -11.06 16.44 4.34
CA LYS A 165 -10.60 15.99 5.66
C LYS A 165 -9.12 15.55 5.62
N PRO A 166 -8.15 16.48 5.48
CA PRO A 166 -6.73 16.15 5.31
C PRO A 166 -6.12 15.31 6.44
N LYS A 167 -6.75 15.28 7.61
CA LYS A 167 -6.33 14.44 8.75
C LYS A 167 -6.32 12.95 8.41
N LEU A 168 -7.10 12.49 7.42
CA LEU A 168 -7.13 11.10 6.96
C LEU A 168 -5.79 10.65 6.38
N THR A 169 -4.94 11.57 5.96
CA THR A 169 -3.61 11.24 5.41
C THR A 169 -2.56 10.94 6.49
N ARG A 170 -2.89 11.10 7.78
CA ARG A 170 -1.94 11.03 8.89
C ARG A 170 -1.32 9.64 9.05
N TRP A 171 -2.10 8.59 8.91
CA TRP A 171 -1.67 7.23 9.17
C TRP A 171 -1.61 6.40 7.88
N SER A 172 -0.78 5.36 7.91
CA SER A 172 -0.61 4.41 6.81
C SER A 172 -1.05 2.99 7.18
N ASP A 173 -1.51 2.74 8.40
CA ASP A 173 -2.05 1.46 8.83
C ASP A 173 -3.58 1.46 8.86
N ASN A 174 -4.18 0.30 8.53
CA ASN A 174 -5.62 0.20 8.36
C ASN A 174 -6.40 0.44 9.65
N VAL A 175 -5.91 -0.01 10.81
CA VAL A 175 -6.62 0.15 12.08
C VAL A 175 -6.80 1.62 12.39
N ARG A 176 -5.72 2.40 12.33
CA ARG A 176 -5.79 3.85 12.58
C ARG A 176 -6.55 4.62 11.50
N ILE A 177 -6.53 4.14 10.25
CA ILE A 177 -7.35 4.73 9.19
C ILE A 177 -8.84 4.50 9.49
N LEU A 178 -9.25 3.29 9.88
CA LEU A 178 -10.64 2.99 10.27
C LEU A 178 -11.09 3.83 11.47
N GLU A 179 -10.23 3.99 12.49
CA GLU A 179 -10.49 4.90 13.62
C GLU A 179 -10.70 6.35 13.15
N LEU A 180 -9.85 6.85 12.24
CA LEU A 180 -10.00 8.21 11.70
C LEU A 180 -11.27 8.37 10.85
N LEU A 181 -11.65 7.37 10.07
CA LEU A 181 -12.89 7.40 9.29
C LEU A 181 -14.11 7.54 10.19
N ALA A 182 -14.15 6.81 11.32
CA ALA A 182 -15.21 6.96 12.33
C ALA A 182 -15.15 8.34 13.02
N GLN A 183 -13.98 8.77 13.48
CA GLN A 183 -13.80 10.08 14.14
C GLN A 183 -14.15 11.28 13.26
N ASN A 184 -14.19 11.11 11.96
CA ASN A 184 -14.57 12.15 11.01
C ASN A 184 -15.97 11.96 10.40
N ASP A 185 -16.81 11.10 10.99
CA ASP A 185 -18.20 10.84 10.57
C ASP A 185 -18.34 10.37 9.11
N ILE A 186 -17.33 9.66 8.58
CA ILE A 186 -17.38 9.05 7.25
C ILE A 186 -17.94 7.64 7.33
N MET A 187 -17.55 6.90 8.36
CA MET A 187 -18.00 5.54 8.63
C MET A 187 -18.62 5.49 10.02
N GLU A 188 -19.66 4.68 10.21
CA GLU A 188 -20.22 4.45 11.53
C GLU A 188 -19.19 3.78 12.45
N GLU A 189 -19.14 4.19 13.72
CA GLU A 189 -18.17 3.67 14.70
C GLU A 189 -18.26 2.14 14.82
N GLN A 190 -19.48 1.59 14.84
CA GLN A 190 -19.72 0.15 14.92
C GLN A 190 -19.14 -0.61 13.72
N GLU A 191 -19.30 -0.05 12.51
CA GLU A 191 -18.73 -0.63 11.28
C GLU A 191 -17.19 -0.58 11.32
N ALA A 192 -16.60 0.55 11.69
CA ALA A 192 -15.15 0.70 11.80
C ALA A 192 -14.55 -0.27 12.81
N MET A 193 -15.18 -0.43 13.97
CA MET A 193 -14.77 -1.41 14.99
C MET A 193 -14.91 -2.85 14.52
N ALA A 194 -15.97 -3.17 13.78
CA ALA A 194 -16.21 -4.50 13.25
C ALA A 194 -15.18 -4.86 12.16
N LEU A 195 -14.90 -3.93 11.21
CA LEU A 195 -13.85 -4.10 10.20
C LEU A 195 -12.46 -4.21 10.82
N THR A 196 -12.18 -3.45 11.88
CA THR A 196 -10.92 -3.55 12.63
C THR A 196 -10.75 -4.93 13.23
N ARG A 197 -11.80 -5.49 13.86
CA ARG A 197 -11.76 -6.85 14.41
C ARG A 197 -11.56 -7.90 13.32
N ALA A 198 -12.33 -7.80 12.23
CA ALA A 198 -12.17 -8.72 11.10
C ALA A 198 -10.74 -8.67 10.53
N TYR A 199 -10.21 -7.45 10.33
CA TYR A 199 -8.84 -7.25 9.84
C TYR A 199 -7.77 -7.87 10.75
N THR A 200 -7.87 -7.64 12.06
CA THR A 200 -6.90 -8.20 13.02
C THR A 200 -7.02 -9.71 13.13
N THR A 201 -8.24 -10.27 13.18
CA THR A 201 -8.47 -11.71 13.22
C THR A 201 -7.87 -12.41 11.99
N LEU A 202 -8.17 -11.90 10.79
CA LEU A 202 -7.63 -12.47 9.54
C LEU A 202 -6.11 -12.34 9.46
N ARG A 203 -5.53 -11.23 9.93
CA ARG A 203 -4.08 -11.04 9.96
C ARG A 203 -3.37 -11.93 10.96
N ASP A 204 -3.96 -12.14 12.13
CA ASP A 204 -3.39 -13.02 13.15
C ASP A 204 -3.28 -14.45 12.63
N GLU A 205 -4.32 -14.95 11.97
CA GLU A 205 -4.26 -16.27 11.34
C GLU A 205 -3.22 -16.32 10.22
N LEU A 206 -3.18 -15.30 9.35
CA LEU A 206 -2.16 -15.23 8.29
C LEU A 206 -0.74 -15.26 8.87
N HIS A 207 -0.51 -14.58 9.99
CA HIS A 207 0.79 -14.60 10.68
C HIS A 207 1.09 -15.97 11.30
N HIS A 208 0.10 -16.63 11.91
CA HIS A 208 0.26 -17.99 12.45
C HIS A 208 0.65 -18.99 11.34
N LEU A 209 -0.02 -18.92 10.20
CA LEU A 209 0.33 -19.76 9.05
C LEU A 209 1.74 -19.44 8.52
N ALA A 210 2.10 -18.17 8.43
CA ALA A 210 3.43 -17.77 7.98
C ALA A 210 4.55 -18.24 8.92
N LEU A 211 4.33 -18.22 10.26
CA LEU A 211 5.27 -18.75 11.24
C LEU A 211 5.45 -20.28 11.12
N GLN A 212 4.45 -20.97 10.59
CA GLN A 212 4.50 -22.41 10.31
C GLN A 212 5.00 -22.73 8.89
N GLU A 213 5.39 -21.71 8.12
CA GLU A 213 5.78 -21.83 6.70
C GLU A 213 4.64 -22.42 5.82
N LEU A 214 3.39 -22.22 6.24
CA LEU A 214 2.19 -22.64 5.51
C LEU A 214 1.66 -21.52 4.60
N PRO A 215 1.01 -21.88 3.49
CA PRO A 215 0.34 -20.89 2.64
C PRO A 215 -0.83 -20.24 3.36
N GLY A 216 -1.19 -19.01 3.02
CA GLY A 216 -2.25 -18.22 3.64
C GLY A 216 -3.68 -18.69 3.31
N HIS A 217 -3.91 -20.00 3.29
CA HIS A 217 -5.19 -20.62 2.96
C HIS A 217 -5.74 -21.41 4.14
N VAL A 218 -7.03 -21.27 4.40
CA VAL A 218 -7.77 -22.04 5.38
C VAL A 218 -8.96 -22.77 4.73
N SER A 219 -9.70 -23.57 5.49
CA SER A 219 -10.94 -24.19 4.99
C SER A 219 -11.98 -23.13 4.62
N GLU A 220 -12.80 -23.40 3.60
CA GLU A 220 -13.83 -22.47 3.08
C GLU A 220 -14.86 -22.06 4.15
N ASP A 221 -15.09 -22.86 5.16
CA ASP A 221 -16.00 -22.58 6.28
C ASP A 221 -15.39 -21.72 7.40
N CYS A 222 -14.08 -21.37 7.31
CA CYS A 222 -13.44 -20.47 8.26
C CYS A 222 -13.81 -18.99 8.02
N PHE A 223 -13.89 -18.23 9.13
CA PHE A 223 -14.09 -16.77 9.11
C PHE A 223 -15.33 -16.29 8.35
N THR A 224 -16.40 -17.12 8.33
CA THR A 224 -17.62 -16.79 7.57
C THR A 224 -18.26 -15.48 8.01
N ALA A 225 -18.31 -15.20 9.31
CA ALA A 225 -18.88 -13.96 9.85
C ALA A 225 -18.03 -12.72 9.47
N GLU A 226 -16.71 -12.82 9.57
CA GLU A 226 -15.78 -11.75 9.16
C GLU A 226 -15.89 -11.49 7.65
N ARG A 227 -15.93 -12.55 6.85
CA ARG A 227 -16.04 -12.46 5.38
C ARG A 227 -17.37 -11.85 4.95
N GLU A 228 -18.48 -12.21 5.57
CA GLU A 228 -19.81 -11.62 5.30
C GLU A 228 -19.84 -10.14 5.66
N LEU A 229 -19.28 -9.75 6.79
CA LEU A 229 -19.13 -8.36 7.19
C LEU A 229 -18.34 -7.56 6.16
N VAL A 230 -17.19 -8.06 5.75
CA VAL A 230 -16.32 -7.38 4.77
C VAL A 230 -17.03 -7.26 3.41
N ARG A 231 -17.73 -8.30 2.96
CA ARG A 231 -18.54 -8.26 1.72
C ARG A 231 -19.66 -7.23 1.81
N ALA A 232 -20.35 -7.15 2.94
CA ALA A 232 -21.39 -6.14 3.14
C ALA A 232 -20.83 -4.71 3.08
N SER A 233 -19.70 -4.45 3.74
CA SER A 233 -19.01 -3.16 3.66
C SER A 233 -18.48 -2.88 2.24
N TRP A 234 -17.96 -3.88 1.55
CA TRP A 234 -17.56 -3.73 0.14
C TRP A 234 -18.74 -3.33 -0.75
N GLN A 235 -19.88 -4.00 -0.60
CA GLN A 235 -21.10 -3.69 -1.34
C GLN A 235 -21.53 -2.24 -1.10
N LYS A 236 -21.60 -1.84 0.17
CA LYS A 236 -21.98 -0.48 0.58
C LYS A 236 -21.08 0.59 -0.02
N TRP A 237 -19.75 0.43 0.06
CA TRP A 237 -18.79 1.49 -0.27
C TRP A 237 -18.32 1.49 -1.73
N LEU A 238 -18.29 0.33 -2.38
CA LEU A 238 -17.66 0.20 -3.71
C LEU A 238 -18.61 -0.27 -4.81
N VAL A 239 -19.88 -0.62 -4.48
CA VAL A 239 -20.85 -1.10 -5.48
C VAL A 239 -22.13 -0.27 -5.46
N GLU A 240 -22.69 0.04 -4.29
CA GLU A 240 -23.91 0.85 -4.17
C GLU A 240 -23.66 2.30 -4.60
N GLU A 241 -24.69 2.93 -5.22
CA GLU A 241 -24.65 4.32 -5.68
C GLU A 241 -25.05 5.31 -4.57
#